data_5d87f9deef4eefcb1c4c583258a5b913
#
_entry.id   5d87f9deef4eefcb1c4c583258a5b913
#
_cell.length_a   1.000
_cell.length_b   1.000
_cell.length_c   1.000
_cell.angle_alpha   90.00
_cell.angle_beta   90.00
_cell.angle_gamma   90.00
#
_symmetry.space_group_name_H-M   'P 1'
#
loop_
_entity.id
_entity.type
_entity.pdbx_description
1 polymer ?
#
loop_
_entity_poly.entity_id
_entity_poly.type
_entity_poly.pdbx_seq_one_letter_code
_entity_poly.pdbx_strand_id
1 'polypeptide(L)'
;MKTNTYILASFLLVSGVTLAQKSDLKRVDKLFEMRAYNEAAEIYETKERSQKVLQNLADSYYYNANLQKAVKTYRELFVTYGDSMDLDYYFRYGQALKGVQNYDEADKYLKIYHNKDLNTKAFIEKNSKTTPHNFNLKQVEGNNSFSDFGLSFYGDDKVVFASTRNTESPNYVWNDLPYLDLYSATMSSNGTLENIVPFSDAINTDSHESNAVFTKDGKTMYFNRTNGTRKKGEEDKIAHIKIYKAELVDGNWTNVTALPFTSNVYSTEHPALSNDGKTLYFASDMPGTIGNFDIYKVAINDDGTYGEPENLGATVNTKQREQFPFVSDYDVLYFSSIGHEGFGGLDVFRSNMVNGTFDAPVNLGSTINSNLDDFAYVIREKDNKGFVSSNRSGFDRLFTLTREENMLTKYQVEGVVQDKNSKELLVGASVTLFDEAGTVIQDSIVGDKANYLFKIEPNKKYKVRGTFKAYIPQDVEFSTDSEGKVQHNIYLTLESFADAEARVKKDEKGELKVELDKIYFDTNKSEIRDDSAVTLNVLVDLMKKYPSMEVEVSAHTDAYGKDTYNLELSNRRATSTLEYLVSQGIDRNRLKSVGYGETKPLNNCTEEGICKEEEYDVNRRCEFKILN
;
A
#
# COMPACT_ATOMS: atom_id res chain seq x y z
N MET A 1 41.41 13.58 69.80
CA MET A 1 41.95 13.26 68.46
C MET A 1 41.42 11.86 67.98
N LYS A 2 40.15 11.59 68.00
CA LYS A 2 39.61 10.33 67.42
C LYS A 2 38.42 10.53 66.45
N THR A 3 38.02 11.76 66.20
CA THR A 3 36.85 12.08 65.36
C THR A 3 37.16 12.34 63.89
N ASN A 4 38.40 12.63 63.53
CA ASN A 4 38.78 12.97 62.14
C ASN A 4 39.17 11.79 61.26
N THR A 5 39.36 10.58 61.82
CA THR A 5 39.76 9.38 61.06
C THR A 5 38.56 8.70 60.40
N TYR A 6 37.36 8.80 60.99
CA TYR A 6 36.14 8.21 60.43
C TYR A 6 35.57 9.02 59.25
N ILE A 7 35.78 10.34 59.25
CA ILE A 7 35.32 11.21 58.12
C ILE A 7 36.18 10.97 56.88
N LEU A 8 37.49 10.77 57.02
CA LEU A 8 38.38 10.48 55.90
C LEU A 8 38.14 9.09 55.27
N ALA A 9 37.85 8.09 56.12
CA ALA A 9 37.54 6.74 55.64
C ALA A 9 36.19 6.67 54.92
N SER A 10 35.17 7.43 55.34
CA SER A 10 33.88 7.50 54.66
C SER A 10 33.97 8.28 53.32
N PHE A 11 34.81 9.33 53.20
CA PHE A 11 35.05 10.03 51.95
C PHE A 11 35.84 9.19 50.94
N LEU A 12 36.82 8.38 51.39
CA LEU A 12 37.57 7.46 50.52
C LEU A 12 36.71 6.29 50.05
N LEU A 13 35.78 5.75 50.86
CA LEU A 13 34.83 4.73 50.45
C LEU A 13 33.81 5.26 49.44
N VAL A 14 33.26 6.45 49.63
CA VAL A 14 32.31 7.07 48.70
C VAL A 14 33.00 7.42 47.38
N SER A 15 34.23 7.94 47.38
CA SER A 15 34.97 8.21 46.15
C SER A 15 35.43 6.95 45.42
N GLY A 16 35.75 5.88 46.15
CA GLY A 16 36.07 4.57 45.56
C GLY A 16 34.87 3.90 44.89
N VAL A 17 33.70 3.99 45.48
CA VAL A 17 32.44 3.47 44.91
C VAL A 17 32.03 4.25 43.65
N THR A 18 32.15 5.58 43.66
CA THR A 18 31.85 6.41 42.48
C THR A 18 32.83 6.23 41.33
N LEU A 19 34.10 5.97 41.61
CA LEU A 19 35.10 5.66 40.58
C LEU A 19 34.91 4.26 40.01
N ALA A 20 34.56 3.26 40.83
CA ALA A 20 34.23 1.91 40.38
C ALA A 20 32.97 1.91 39.49
N GLN A 21 31.91 2.62 39.90
CA GLN A 21 30.69 2.77 39.08
C GLN A 21 30.96 3.46 37.74
N LYS A 22 31.80 4.50 37.69
CA LYS A 22 32.18 5.16 36.43
C LYS A 22 33.03 4.25 35.53
N SER A 23 33.89 3.40 36.07
CA SER A 23 34.66 2.44 35.27
C SER A 23 33.79 1.35 34.67
N ASP A 24 32.77 0.88 35.41
CA ASP A 24 31.80 -0.11 34.97
C ASP A 24 30.90 0.45 33.87
N LEU A 25 30.41 1.68 33.97
CA LEU A 25 29.63 2.32 32.92
C LEU A 25 30.42 2.46 31.61
N LYS A 26 31.68 2.84 31.68
CA LYS A 26 32.54 2.89 30.48
C LYS A 26 32.75 1.52 29.84
N ARG A 27 32.85 0.47 30.66
CA ARG A 27 32.96 -0.91 30.15
C ARG A 27 31.71 -1.35 29.43
N VAL A 28 30.53 -1.16 30.05
CA VAL A 28 29.28 -1.58 29.44
C VAL A 28 28.91 -0.76 28.19
N ASP A 29 29.19 0.56 28.19
CA ASP A 29 29.06 1.40 27.01
C ASP A 29 29.89 0.85 25.83
N LYS A 30 31.12 0.40 26.10
CA LYS A 30 31.97 -0.23 25.09
C LYS A 30 31.42 -1.54 24.60
N LEU A 31 30.84 -2.37 25.46
CA LEU A 31 30.13 -3.62 25.04
C LEU A 31 28.96 -3.29 24.11
N PHE A 32 28.15 -2.29 24.46
CA PHE A 32 27.05 -1.82 23.63
C PHE A 32 27.54 -1.33 22.26
N GLU A 33 28.60 -0.50 22.23
CA GLU A 33 29.23 -0.04 20.98
C GLU A 33 29.76 -1.21 20.12
N MET A 34 30.21 -2.29 20.74
CA MET A 34 30.66 -3.52 20.09
C MET A 34 29.50 -4.47 19.74
N ARG A 35 28.24 -4.03 19.96
CA ARG A 35 27.02 -4.83 19.74
C ARG A 35 26.94 -6.11 20.58
N ALA A 36 27.65 -6.21 21.70
CA ALA A 36 27.54 -7.30 22.66
C ALA A 36 26.28 -7.09 23.54
N TYR A 37 25.11 -7.12 22.92
CA TYR A 37 23.86 -6.66 23.51
C TYR A 37 23.40 -7.52 24.68
N ASN A 38 23.62 -8.84 24.67
CA ASN A 38 23.27 -9.70 25.80
C ASN A 38 24.07 -9.33 27.06
N GLU A 39 25.39 -9.30 26.97
CA GLU A 39 26.26 -8.94 28.09
C GLU A 39 26.01 -7.48 28.54
N ALA A 40 25.83 -6.56 27.59
CA ALA A 40 25.51 -5.18 27.89
C ALA A 40 24.20 -5.03 28.66
N ALA A 41 23.11 -5.73 28.25
CA ALA A 41 21.82 -5.69 28.92
C ALA A 41 21.92 -6.19 30.37
N GLU A 42 22.60 -7.31 30.63
CA GLU A 42 22.79 -7.86 31.97
C GLU A 42 23.46 -6.85 32.91
N ILE A 43 24.47 -6.15 32.41
CA ILE A 43 25.19 -5.14 33.21
C ILE A 43 24.35 -3.89 33.41
N TYR A 44 23.68 -3.37 32.33
CA TYR A 44 22.84 -2.18 32.43
C TYR A 44 21.64 -2.40 33.38
N GLU A 45 21.09 -3.60 33.49
CA GLU A 45 20.02 -3.90 34.46
C GLU A 45 20.43 -3.58 35.92
N THR A 46 21.71 -3.63 36.24
CA THR A 46 22.23 -3.36 37.59
C THR A 46 22.58 -1.89 37.82
N LYS A 47 22.49 -1.02 36.80
CA LYS A 47 22.91 0.39 36.89
C LYS A 47 21.73 1.32 37.25
N GLU A 48 22.10 2.51 37.76
CA GLU A 48 21.12 3.57 37.99
C GLU A 48 20.42 3.97 36.68
N ARG A 49 19.13 4.19 36.75
CA ARG A 49 18.22 4.43 35.60
C ARG A 49 18.34 5.85 35.03
N SER A 50 19.53 6.23 34.53
CA SER A 50 19.71 7.45 33.76
C SER A 50 19.14 7.30 32.33
N GLN A 51 18.90 8.41 31.65
CA GLN A 51 18.41 8.41 30.25
C GLN A 51 19.25 7.50 29.36
N LYS A 52 20.60 7.68 29.36
CA LYS A 52 21.50 6.88 28.54
C LYS A 52 21.47 5.38 28.90
N VAL A 53 21.40 5.05 30.19
CA VAL A 53 21.28 3.63 30.62
C VAL A 53 19.99 3.01 30.13
N LEU A 54 18.86 3.73 30.24
CA LEU A 54 17.58 3.25 29.74
C LEU A 54 17.55 3.12 28.23
N GLN A 55 18.13 4.07 27.48
CA GLN A 55 18.28 4.01 26.04
C GLN A 55 19.05 2.77 25.60
N ASN A 56 20.27 2.58 26.11
CA ASN A 56 21.12 1.47 25.71
C ASN A 56 20.56 0.12 26.17
N LEU A 57 19.90 0.06 27.34
CA LEU A 57 19.27 -1.15 27.84
C LEU A 57 18.05 -1.54 26.98
N ALA A 58 17.20 -0.57 26.64
CA ALA A 58 16.05 -0.80 25.79
C ALA A 58 16.46 -1.26 24.38
N ASP A 59 17.45 -0.59 23.81
CA ASP A 59 18.03 -0.94 22.51
C ASP A 59 18.69 -2.33 22.54
N SER A 60 19.40 -2.68 23.62
CA SER A 60 20.00 -4.01 23.78
C SER A 60 18.94 -5.11 23.76
N TYR A 61 17.80 -4.91 24.43
CA TYR A 61 16.69 -5.85 24.38
C TYR A 61 16.00 -5.87 23.01
N TYR A 62 15.83 -4.72 22.39
CA TYR A 62 15.22 -4.60 21.07
C TYR A 62 16.01 -5.36 20.01
N TYR A 63 17.33 -5.13 19.93
CA TYR A 63 18.21 -5.78 18.95
C TYR A 63 18.39 -7.28 19.19
N ASN A 64 18.15 -7.77 20.40
CA ASN A 64 18.14 -9.21 20.72
C ASN A 64 16.72 -9.81 20.69
N ALA A 65 15.76 -9.13 20.06
CA ALA A 65 14.36 -9.59 19.95
C ALA A 65 13.66 -9.91 21.28
N ASN A 66 14.21 -9.42 22.42
CA ASN A 66 13.56 -9.53 23.73
C ASN A 66 12.52 -8.42 23.89
N LEU A 67 11.50 -8.46 23.05
CA LEU A 67 10.57 -7.35 22.87
C LEU A 67 9.74 -7.03 24.10
N GLN A 68 9.44 -8.01 24.94
CA GLN A 68 8.73 -7.76 26.21
C GLN A 68 9.55 -6.89 27.16
N LYS A 69 10.86 -7.19 27.31
CA LYS A 69 11.76 -6.38 28.10
C LYS A 69 12.04 -5.03 27.44
N ALA A 70 12.18 -5.00 26.12
CA ALA A 70 12.33 -3.76 25.35
C ALA A 70 11.15 -2.81 25.58
N VAL A 71 9.92 -3.27 25.41
CA VAL A 71 8.70 -2.47 25.65
C VAL A 71 8.64 -1.95 27.09
N LYS A 72 8.95 -2.79 28.08
CA LYS A 72 8.97 -2.36 29.47
C LYS A 72 9.99 -1.24 29.71
N THR A 73 11.20 -1.37 29.15
CA THR A 73 12.28 -0.41 29.36
C THR A 73 12.06 0.88 28.55
N TYR A 74 11.58 0.79 27.30
CA TYR A 74 11.16 1.97 26.54
C TYR A 74 10.02 2.71 27.22
N ARG A 75 9.03 2.02 27.79
CA ARG A 75 7.96 2.69 28.54
C ARG A 75 8.51 3.50 29.72
N GLU A 76 9.44 2.94 30.50
CA GLU A 76 10.12 3.65 31.58
C GLU A 76 10.89 4.86 31.05
N LEU A 77 11.61 4.71 29.95
CA LEU A 77 12.36 5.78 29.27
C LEU A 77 11.43 6.92 28.83
N PHE A 78 10.34 6.60 28.15
CA PHE A 78 9.41 7.61 27.62
C PHE A 78 8.58 8.29 28.70
N VAL A 79 8.22 7.60 29.79
CA VAL A 79 7.56 8.21 30.95
C VAL A 79 8.45 9.27 31.62
N THR A 80 9.76 9.02 31.65
CA THR A 80 10.70 9.88 32.40
C THR A 80 11.31 10.95 31.51
N TYR A 81 11.60 10.65 30.22
CA TYR A 81 12.42 11.49 29.33
C TYR A 81 11.77 11.71 27.95
N GLY A 82 10.50 11.39 27.76
CA GLY A 82 9.84 11.35 26.44
C GLY A 82 10.01 12.60 25.59
N ASP A 83 9.95 13.79 26.20
CA ASP A 83 10.06 15.08 25.49
C ASP A 83 11.45 15.34 24.88
N SER A 84 12.47 14.56 25.25
CA SER A 84 13.86 14.72 24.80
C SER A 84 14.36 13.58 23.92
N MET A 85 13.47 12.72 23.42
CA MET A 85 13.84 11.56 22.62
C MET A 85 13.96 11.90 21.13
N ASP A 86 15.01 11.37 20.49
CA ASP A 86 15.15 11.39 19.05
C ASP A 86 14.08 10.51 18.38
N LEU A 87 13.70 10.84 17.13
CA LEU A 87 12.65 10.14 16.38
C LEU A 87 12.90 8.64 16.25
N ASP A 88 14.16 8.21 16.18
CA ASP A 88 14.51 6.79 16.09
C ASP A 88 14.08 5.97 17.31
N TYR A 89 13.99 6.58 18.50
CA TYR A 89 13.43 5.91 19.67
C TYR A 89 11.93 5.74 19.57
N TYR A 90 11.21 6.70 18.96
CA TYR A 90 9.78 6.54 18.66
C TYR A 90 9.55 5.37 17.71
N PHE A 91 10.40 5.23 16.69
CA PHE A 91 10.34 4.11 15.76
C PHE A 91 10.59 2.76 16.46
N ARG A 92 11.74 2.62 17.15
CA ARG A 92 12.10 1.36 17.83
C ARG A 92 11.07 0.96 18.90
N TYR A 93 10.57 1.91 19.69
CA TYR A 93 9.52 1.63 20.66
C TYR A 93 8.23 1.20 19.97
N GLY A 94 7.81 1.89 18.93
CA GLY A 94 6.64 1.51 18.12
C GLY A 94 6.77 0.12 17.52
N GLN A 95 7.93 -0.23 16.97
CA GLN A 95 8.21 -1.57 16.46
C GLN A 95 8.22 -2.64 17.56
N ALA A 96 8.84 -2.35 18.71
CA ALA A 96 8.79 -3.25 19.86
C ALA A 96 7.35 -3.53 20.32
N LEU A 97 6.49 -2.50 20.33
CA LEU A 97 5.07 -2.62 20.64
C LEU A 97 4.30 -3.45 19.58
N LYS A 98 4.59 -3.29 18.28
CA LYS A 98 4.06 -4.18 17.24
C LYS A 98 4.46 -5.63 17.50
N GLY A 99 5.74 -5.85 17.81
CA GLY A 99 6.28 -7.17 18.10
C GLY A 99 5.61 -7.90 19.29
N VAL A 100 5.00 -7.16 20.22
CA VAL A 100 4.16 -7.72 21.27
C VAL A 100 2.65 -7.57 20.99
N GLN A 101 2.27 -7.25 19.76
CA GLN A 101 0.90 -7.09 19.25
C GLN A 101 0.09 -5.97 19.94
N ASN A 102 0.77 -5.01 20.56
CA ASN A 102 0.12 -3.81 21.11
C ASN A 102 0.01 -2.71 20.06
N TYR A 103 -0.77 -2.95 19.00
CA TYR A 103 -0.86 -2.11 17.83
C TYR A 103 -1.41 -0.69 18.12
N ASP A 104 -2.39 -0.56 19.01
CA ASP A 104 -2.98 0.74 19.35
C ASP A 104 -1.98 1.69 20.04
N GLU A 105 -1.09 1.14 20.87
CA GLU A 105 -0.02 1.92 21.49
C GLU A 105 1.12 2.16 20.48
N ALA A 106 1.46 1.18 19.65
CA ALA A 106 2.46 1.28 18.60
C ALA A 106 2.16 2.44 17.63
N ASP A 107 0.91 2.52 17.15
CA ASP A 107 0.47 3.54 16.20
C ASP A 107 0.64 4.97 16.75
N LYS A 108 0.54 5.19 18.06
CA LYS A 108 0.79 6.50 18.68
C LYS A 108 2.24 6.97 18.52
N TYR A 109 3.21 6.08 18.71
CA TYR A 109 4.63 6.41 18.57
C TYR A 109 5.06 6.45 17.12
N LEU A 110 4.60 5.51 16.29
CA LEU A 110 4.90 5.45 14.87
C LEU A 110 4.28 6.62 14.09
N LYS A 111 3.11 7.13 14.50
CA LYS A 111 2.53 8.37 13.96
C LYS A 111 3.51 9.55 14.09
N ILE A 112 4.20 9.67 15.23
CA ILE A 112 5.17 10.76 15.46
C ILE A 112 6.36 10.59 14.52
N TYR A 113 6.91 9.38 14.41
CA TYR A 113 8.03 9.08 13.53
C TYR A 113 7.70 9.34 12.05
N HIS A 114 6.59 8.80 11.55
CA HIS A 114 6.20 8.92 10.14
C HIS A 114 5.52 10.25 9.79
N ASN A 115 5.16 11.07 10.79
CA ASN A 115 4.33 12.28 10.64
C ASN A 115 3.04 11.99 9.84
N LYS A 116 2.40 10.85 10.09
CA LYS A 116 1.21 10.34 9.38
C LYS A 116 0.35 9.51 10.33
N ASP A 117 -0.97 9.64 10.22
CA ASP A 117 -1.89 8.75 10.94
C ASP A 117 -1.74 7.31 10.47
N LEU A 118 -1.64 6.40 11.42
CA LEU A 118 -1.52 4.97 11.20
C LEU A 118 -2.66 4.23 11.88
N ASN A 119 -3.09 3.13 11.30
CA ASN A 119 -4.01 2.17 11.89
C ASN A 119 -3.59 0.76 11.50
N THR A 120 -2.64 0.20 12.24
CA THR A 120 -2.05 -1.11 11.95
C THR A 120 -3.11 -2.22 11.94
N LYS A 121 -4.13 -2.17 12.82
CA LYS A 121 -5.22 -3.16 12.83
C LYS A 121 -6.05 -3.12 11.54
N ALA A 122 -6.42 -1.92 11.09
CA ALA A 122 -7.15 -1.76 9.82
C ALA A 122 -6.29 -2.16 8.61
N PHE A 123 -4.98 -1.88 8.65
CA PHE A 123 -4.04 -2.37 7.63
C PHE A 123 -4.02 -3.90 7.58
N ILE A 124 -3.88 -4.58 8.73
CA ILE A 124 -3.89 -6.05 8.84
C ILE A 124 -5.19 -6.63 8.26
N GLU A 125 -6.34 -6.09 8.65
CA GLU A 125 -7.64 -6.53 8.14
C GLU A 125 -7.78 -6.33 6.64
N LYS A 126 -7.41 -5.16 6.13
CA LYS A 126 -7.44 -4.86 4.70
C LYS A 126 -6.49 -5.77 3.93
N ASN A 127 -5.25 -5.91 4.40
CA ASN A 127 -4.21 -6.71 3.75
C ASN A 127 -4.64 -8.17 3.61
N SER A 128 -5.24 -8.78 4.64
CA SER A 128 -5.74 -10.17 4.59
C SER A 128 -6.78 -10.42 3.48
N LYS A 129 -7.50 -9.36 3.06
CA LYS A 129 -8.52 -9.41 2.01
C LYS A 129 -7.99 -9.04 0.62
N THR A 130 -6.82 -8.41 0.53
CA THR A 130 -6.30 -7.82 -0.71
C THR A 130 -5.02 -8.45 -1.23
N THR A 131 -4.39 -9.35 -0.48
CA THR A 131 -3.21 -10.08 -0.95
C THR A 131 -3.52 -10.92 -2.19
N PRO A 132 -2.69 -10.87 -3.24
CA PRO A 132 -2.97 -11.57 -4.50
C PRO A 132 -2.85 -13.10 -4.39
N HIS A 133 -2.23 -13.59 -3.34
CA HIS A 133 -2.00 -15.02 -3.13
C HIS A 133 -2.34 -15.44 -1.71
N ASN A 134 -2.80 -16.68 -1.58
CA ASN A 134 -2.86 -17.41 -0.32
C ASN A 134 -1.59 -18.25 -0.18
N PHE A 135 -1.12 -18.40 1.05
CA PHE A 135 0.06 -19.20 1.36
C PHE A 135 -0.27 -20.26 2.41
N ASN A 136 0.41 -21.39 2.31
CA ASN A 136 0.42 -22.39 3.37
C ASN A 136 1.88 -22.55 3.82
N LEU A 137 2.14 -22.30 5.11
CA LEU A 137 3.46 -22.39 5.71
C LEU A 137 3.56 -23.61 6.63
N LYS A 138 4.70 -24.31 6.53
CA LYS A 138 5.06 -25.37 7.48
C LYS A 138 6.51 -25.17 7.90
N GLN A 139 6.77 -25.15 9.21
CA GLN A 139 8.15 -25.12 9.71
C GLN A 139 8.91 -26.37 9.25
N VAL A 140 10.14 -26.17 8.79
CA VAL A 140 11.03 -27.29 8.42
C VAL A 140 11.39 -28.10 9.68
N GLU A 141 11.21 -29.42 9.60
CA GLU A 141 11.46 -30.33 10.71
C GLU A 141 12.97 -30.48 11.01
N GLY A 142 13.31 -30.82 12.25
CA GLY A 142 14.71 -31.13 12.65
C GLY A 142 15.54 -29.92 13.08
N ASN A 143 14.95 -28.74 13.18
CA ASN A 143 15.65 -27.50 13.50
C ASN A 143 15.18 -26.89 14.84
N ASN A 144 15.57 -27.51 15.96
CA ASN A 144 15.04 -27.12 17.28
C ASN A 144 16.00 -26.30 18.14
N SER A 145 17.31 -26.25 17.83
CA SER A 145 18.33 -25.64 18.70
C SER A 145 19.22 -24.60 18.03
N PHE A 146 19.11 -24.41 16.72
CA PHE A 146 20.00 -23.54 15.92
C PHE A 146 19.18 -22.50 15.17
N SER A 147 19.81 -21.37 14.79
CA SER A 147 19.26 -20.46 13.78
C SER A 147 19.58 -21.01 12.39
N ASP A 148 18.54 -21.21 11.58
CA ASP A 148 18.66 -21.58 10.16
C ASP A 148 17.87 -20.57 9.33
N PHE A 149 18.51 -19.93 8.34
CA PHE A 149 17.85 -18.92 7.50
C PHE A 149 18.53 -18.72 6.14
N GLY A 150 17.93 -17.88 5.28
CA GLY A 150 18.54 -17.44 4.03
C GLY A 150 18.74 -18.58 3.04
N LEU A 151 17.75 -19.48 2.92
CA LEU A 151 17.79 -20.58 1.99
C LEU A 151 17.72 -20.10 0.54
N SER A 152 18.55 -20.68 -0.32
CA SER A 152 18.48 -20.54 -1.78
C SER A 152 18.52 -21.89 -2.47
N PHE A 153 17.90 -21.94 -3.66
CA PHE A 153 17.92 -23.13 -4.51
C PHE A 153 19.29 -23.31 -5.17
N TYR A 154 19.77 -24.55 -5.22
CA TYR A 154 21.00 -24.96 -5.91
C TYR A 154 20.71 -26.16 -6.78
N GLY A 155 20.33 -25.92 -8.03
CA GLY A 155 19.77 -26.93 -8.91
C GLY A 155 18.32 -27.29 -8.60
N ASP A 156 17.90 -28.49 -9.01
CA ASP A 156 16.49 -28.90 -8.92
C ASP A 156 16.09 -29.41 -7.53
N ASP A 157 16.96 -30.10 -6.84
CA ASP A 157 16.68 -30.81 -5.60
C ASP A 157 17.59 -30.43 -4.42
N LYS A 158 18.58 -29.57 -4.65
CA LYS A 158 19.48 -29.10 -3.60
C LYS A 158 19.16 -27.67 -3.16
N VAL A 159 19.45 -27.40 -1.92
CA VAL A 159 19.35 -26.08 -1.31
C VAL A 159 20.58 -25.77 -0.48
N VAL A 160 20.88 -24.50 -0.32
CA VAL A 160 21.95 -23.99 0.56
C VAL A 160 21.36 -22.95 1.50
N PHE A 161 21.73 -22.99 2.76
CA PHE A 161 21.23 -22.08 3.79
C PHE A 161 22.29 -21.80 4.85
N ALA A 162 22.15 -20.71 5.58
CA ALA A 162 23.01 -20.35 6.71
C ALA A 162 22.51 -21.00 8.00
N SER A 163 23.44 -21.47 8.84
CA SER A 163 23.11 -22.13 10.11
C SER A 163 24.17 -21.89 11.18
N THR A 164 23.70 -21.80 12.45
CA THR A 164 24.55 -21.77 13.64
C THR A 164 24.80 -23.15 14.24
N ARG A 165 24.61 -24.24 13.50
CA ARG A 165 24.72 -25.62 14.00
C ARG A 165 26.15 -26.11 14.26
N ASN A 166 27.18 -25.38 13.78
CA ASN A 166 28.57 -25.69 14.07
C ASN A 166 28.94 -25.21 15.49
N THR A 167 28.74 -26.07 16.48
CA THR A 167 29.02 -25.76 17.90
C THR A 167 30.52 -25.70 18.25
N GLU A 168 31.42 -26.04 17.31
CA GLU A 168 32.87 -25.86 17.45
C GLU A 168 33.31 -24.45 17.05
N SER A 169 32.47 -23.70 16.34
CA SER A 169 32.71 -22.32 15.94
C SER A 169 32.63 -21.39 17.18
N PRO A 170 33.37 -20.25 17.20
CA PRO A 170 33.24 -19.24 18.24
C PRO A 170 31.81 -18.68 18.32
N ASN A 171 31.38 -18.28 19.53
CA ASN A 171 30.09 -17.62 19.70
C ASN A 171 30.17 -16.14 19.29
N TYR A 172 29.15 -15.68 18.60
CA TYR A 172 28.98 -14.30 18.22
C TYR A 172 28.53 -13.46 19.41
N VAL A 173 29.28 -12.40 19.71
CA VAL A 173 29.04 -11.56 20.89
C VAL A 173 27.68 -10.86 20.93
N TRP A 174 26.99 -10.73 19.81
CA TRP A 174 25.67 -10.13 19.71
C TRP A 174 24.59 -10.98 20.42
N ASN A 175 24.52 -12.27 20.10
CA ASN A 175 23.41 -13.16 20.48
C ASN A 175 23.85 -14.45 21.19
N ASP A 176 25.15 -14.61 21.38
CA ASP A 176 25.77 -15.79 22.02
C ASP A 176 25.52 -17.12 21.28
N LEU A 177 25.27 -17.07 19.97
CA LEU A 177 25.19 -18.24 19.11
C LEU A 177 26.50 -18.47 18.35
N PRO A 178 26.81 -19.73 17.93
CA PRO A 178 27.93 -20.02 17.06
C PRO A 178 27.91 -19.18 15.77
N TYR A 179 29.07 -18.93 15.19
CA TYR A 179 29.17 -18.27 13.89
C TYR A 179 28.40 -19.06 12.83
N LEU A 180 27.92 -18.32 11.82
CA LEU A 180 27.15 -18.87 10.73
C LEU A 180 28.08 -19.56 9.72
N ASP A 181 27.77 -20.80 9.37
CA ASP A 181 28.31 -21.53 8.24
C ASP A 181 27.22 -21.80 7.19
N LEU A 182 27.61 -21.96 5.94
CA LEU A 182 26.71 -22.45 4.89
C LEU A 182 26.59 -23.98 4.95
N TYR A 183 25.37 -24.47 4.86
CA TYR A 183 25.04 -25.88 4.77
C TYR A 183 24.28 -26.17 3.47
N SER A 184 24.48 -27.34 2.93
CA SER A 184 23.67 -27.89 1.83
C SER A 184 22.76 -29.00 2.33
N ALA A 185 21.62 -29.14 1.67
CA ALA A 185 20.67 -30.21 1.91
C ALA A 185 20.02 -30.66 0.60
N THR A 186 19.49 -31.89 0.58
CA THR A 186 18.59 -32.36 -0.45
C THR A 186 17.15 -32.04 -0.04
N MET A 187 16.37 -31.43 -0.94
CA MET A 187 14.97 -31.12 -0.71
C MET A 187 14.10 -32.24 -1.29
N SER A 188 13.33 -32.90 -0.45
CA SER A 188 12.32 -33.87 -0.88
C SER A 188 11.10 -33.20 -1.53
N SER A 189 10.26 -33.95 -2.20
CA SER A 189 9.05 -33.44 -2.89
C SER A 189 8.04 -32.73 -1.97
N ASN A 190 8.04 -33.05 -0.67
CA ASN A 190 7.20 -32.43 0.35
C ASN A 190 7.87 -31.22 1.03
N GLY A 191 9.11 -30.85 0.64
CA GLY A 191 9.86 -29.73 1.19
C GLY A 191 10.69 -30.06 2.44
N THR A 192 10.76 -31.32 2.88
CA THR A 192 11.64 -31.74 3.97
C THR A 192 13.11 -31.65 3.52
N LEU A 193 13.99 -31.17 4.40
CA LEU A 193 15.43 -31.11 4.15
C LEU A 193 16.11 -32.37 4.70
N GLU A 194 16.81 -33.06 3.82
CA GLU A 194 17.52 -34.31 4.12
C GLU A 194 19.01 -34.14 3.80
N ASN A 195 19.86 -35.03 4.37
CA ASN A 195 21.30 -35.04 4.12
C ASN A 195 21.98 -33.68 4.34
N ILE A 196 21.66 -33.03 5.46
CA ILE A 196 22.24 -31.73 5.79
C ILE A 196 23.72 -31.90 6.13
N VAL A 197 24.58 -31.26 5.35
CA VAL A 197 26.05 -31.29 5.51
C VAL A 197 26.66 -29.90 5.33
N PRO A 198 27.83 -29.61 5.93
CA PRO A 198 28.58 -28.38 5.61
C PRO A 198 28.75 -28.23 4.10
N PHE A 199 28.61 -26.98 3.61
CA PHE A 199 28.59 -26.75 2.17
C PHE A 199 29.95 -26.98 1.50
N SER A 200 31.01 -26.35 2.00
CA SER A 200 32.36 -26.45 1.49
C SER A 200 33.39 -25.84 2.42
N ASP A 201 34.50 -26.51 2.67
CA ASP A 201 35.61 -25.98 3.48
C ASP A 201 36.34 -24.81 2.80
N ALA A 202 36.21 -24.64 1.50
CA ALA A 202 36.75 -23.48 0.78
C ALA A 202 35.85 -22.23 0.97
N ILE A 203 34.61 -22.44 1.38
CA ILE A 203 33.63 -21.36 1.57
C ILE A 203 33.45 -21.05 3.07
N ASN A 204 33.21 -22.04 3.92
CA ASN A 204 33.11 -21.86 5.36
C ASN A 204 34.50 -21.57 5.97
N THR A 205 34.58 -20.55 6.83
CA THR A 205 35.81 -20.10 7.46
C THR A 205 35.60 -19.83 8.95
N ASP A 206 36.60 -19.26 9.63
CA ASP A 206 36.45 -18.79 11.02
C ASP A 206 35.65 -17.46 11.13
N SER A 207 34.81 -17.16 10.13
CA SER A 207 33.95 -15.97 10.06
C SER A 207 32.49 -16.39 9.86
N HIS A 208 31.56 -15.42 9.79
CA HIS A 208 30.19 -15.73 9.36
C HIS A 208 30.09 -15.82 7.85
N GLU A 209 29.53 -16.89 7.32
CA GLU A 209 29.10 -17.04 5.95
C GLU A 209 27.57 -17.22 5.89
N SER A 210 26.92 -16.52 4.96
CA SER A 210 25.45 -16.56 4.81
C SER A 210 24.97 -16.21 3.40
N ASN A 211 23.69 -16.41 3.14
CA ASN A 211 22.93 -15.92 1.97
C ASN A 211 23.65 -16.16 0.64
N ALA A 212 23.82 -17.40 0.27
CA ALA A 212 24.37 -17.77 -1.03
C ALA A 212 23.30 -17.64 -2.13
N VAL A 213 23.71 -17.24 -3.35
CA VAL A 213 22.92 -17.32 -4.58
C VAL A 213 23.80 -17.88 -5.70
N PHE A 214 23.18 -18.62 -6.60
CA PHE A 214 23.90 -19.35 -7.65
C PHE A 214 23.44 -18.91 -9.04
N THR A 215 24.37 -18.90 -10.00
CA THR A 215 24.01 -18.80 -11.41
C THR A 215 23.21 -20.04 -11.84
N LYS A 216 22.39 -19.93 -12.90
CA LYS A 216 21.55 -21.03 -13.39
C LYS A 216 22.34 -22.30 -13.77
N ASP A 217 23.57 -22.14 -14.22
CA ASP A 217 24.49 -23.27 -14.54
C ASP A 217 25.15 -23.87 -13.28
N GLY A 218 24.92 -23.28 -12.10
CA GLY A 218 25.48 -23.71 -10.82
C GLY A 218 26.99 -23.55 -10.68
N LYS A 219 27.66 -22.84 -11.60
CA LYS A 219 29.11 -22.70 -11.64
C LYS A 219 29.67 -21.48 -10.94
N THR A 220 28.85 -20.47 -10.68
CA THR A 220 29.24 -19.28 -9.94
C THR A 220 28.29 -19.11 -8.77
N MET A 221 28.84 -18.74 -7.61
CA MET A 221 28.05 -18.33 -6.46
C MET A 221 28.46 -16.95 -5.97
N TYR A 222 27.50 -16.25 -5.38
CA TYR A 222 27.73 -15.05 -4.58
C TYR A 222 27.21 -15.31 -3.17
N PHE A 223 27.95 -14.88 -2.17
CA PHE A 223 27.59 -15.13 -0.78
C PHE A 223 28.15 -14.06 0.15
N ASN A 224 27.56 -13.94 1.32
CA ASN A 224 28.05 -13.03 2.36
C ASN A 224 29.18 -13.67 3.15
N ARG A 225 30.19 -12.87 3.48
CA ARG A 225 31.18 -13.19 4.51
C ARG A 225 31.53 -11.95 5.33
N THR A 226 31.61 -12.11 6.63
CA THR A 226 32.10 -11.04 7.51
C THR A 226 33.59 -10.79 7.26
N ASN A 227 33.98 -9.52 7.12
CA ASN A 227 35.38 -9.14 6.93
C ASN A 227 36.19 -9.40 8.19
N GLY A 228 36.96 -10.48 8.22
CA GLY A 228 37.84 -10.84 9.36
C GLY A 228 39.09 -10.00 9.50
N THR A 229 39.53 -9.24 8.49
CA THR A 229 40.77 -8.47 8.51
C THR A 229 40.53 -7.02 8.91
N ARG A 230 40.79 -6.72 10.20
CA ARG A 230 40.88 -5.33 10.69
C ARG A 230 42.29 -4.80 10.56
N LYS A 231 42.47 -3.62 9.97
CA LYS A 231 43.73 -2.93 10.01
C LYS A 231 43.90 -2.22 11.38
N LYS A 232 45.07 -2.32 11.96
CA LYS A 232 45.39 -1.65 13.22
C LYS A 232 45.29 -0.13 13.03
N GLY A 233 44.34 0.53 13.71
CA GLY A 233 44.10 1.97 13.63
C GLY A 233 42.83 2.42 12.92
N GLU A 234 42.02 1.49 12.41
CA GLU A 234 40.65 1.80 11.92
C GLU A 234 39.76 2.21 13.13
N GLU A 235 39.10 3.35 13.02
CA GLU A 235 38.21 3.87 14.08
C GLU A 235 36.97 3.00 14.26
N ASP A 236 36.49 2.37 13.17
CA ASP A 236 35.35 1.48 13.20
C ASP A 236 35.72 0.09 13.76
N LYS A 237 35.03 -0.30 14.84
CA LYS A 237 35.24 -1.57 15.53
C LYS A 237 34.32 -2.68 15.02
N ILE A 238 33.49 -2.39 14.03
CA ILE A 238 32.50 -3.30 13.46
C ILE A 238 33.15 -4.06 12.29
N ALA A 239 32.95 -5.38 12.24
CA ALA A 239 33.33 -6.18 11.09
C ALA A 239 32.21 -6.11 10.05
N HIS A 240 32.39 -5.30 9.01
CA HIS A 240 31.41 -5.16 7.93
C HIS A 240 31.30 -6.44 7.10
N ILE A 241 30.10 -6.68 6.58
CA ILE A 241 29.80 -7.81 5.72
C ILE A 241 30.15 -7.44 4.27
N LYS A 242 30.71 -8.39 3.53
CA LYS A 242 31.03 -8.25 2.11
C LYS A 242 30.43 -9.36 1.31
N ILE A 243 30.05 -9.07 0.07
CA ILE A 243 29.69 -10.08 -0.91
C ILE A 243 30.97 -10.60 -1.57
N TYR A 244 31.10 -11.92 -1.57
CA TYR A 244 32.14 -12.65 -2.26
C TYR A 244 31.57 -13.40 -3.46
N LYS A 245 32.41 -13.58 -4.49
CA LYS A 245 32.17 -14.48 -5.61
C LYS A 245 33.06 -15.70 -5.44
N ALA A 246 32.56 -16.88 -5.79
CA ALA A 246 33.32 -18.11 -5.93
C ALA A 246 32.93 -18.85 -7.22
N GLU A 247 33.84 -19.66 -7.74
CA GLU A 247 33.66 -20.43 -9.00
C GLU A 247 33.83 -21.92 -8.74
N LEU A 248 32.94 -22.72 -9.33
CA LEU A 248 33.01 -24.17 -9.28
C LEU A 248 33.88 -24.70 -10.44
N VAL A 249 35.09 -25.19 -10.11
CA VAL A 249 36.02 -25.74 -11.08
C VAL A 249 36.35 -27.19 -10.67
N ASP A 250 36.13 -28.13 -11.55
CA ASP A 250 36.37 -29.56 -11.32
C ASP A 250 35.73 -30.11 -10.04
N GLY A 251 34.52 -29.61 -9.73
CA GLY A 251 33.74 -30.02 -8.55
C GLY A 251 34.14 -29.34 -7.24
N ASN A 252 35.10 -28.41 -7.25
CA ASN A 252 35.55 -27.68 -6.07
C ASN A 252 35.27 -26.19 -6.20
N TRP A 253 34.82 -25.57 -5.13
CA TRP A 253 34.68 -24.11 -5.05
C TRP A 253 36.05 -23.46 -4.88
N THR A 254 36.37 -22.54 -5.81
CA THR A 254 37.66 -21.87 -5.91
C THR A 254 37.49 -20.38 -6.24
N ASN A 255 38.58 -19.65 -6.41
CA ASN A 255 38.60 -18.25 -6.84
C ASN A 255 37.72 -17.33 -5.95
N VAL A 256 37.72 -17.58 -4.63
CA VAL A 256 36.94 -16.82 -3.67
C VAL A 256 37.49 -15.39 -3.57
N THR A 257 36.73 -14.42 -4.08
CA THR A 257 37.11 -13.00 -4.14
C THR A 257 36.00 -12.08 -3.69
N ALA A 258 36.31 -11.04 -2.91
CA ALA A 258 35.35 -9.99 -2.59
C ALA A 258 35.02 -9.16 -3.84
N LEU A 259 33.77 -8.76 -4.01
CA LEU A 259 33.35 -7.92 -5.12
C LEU A 259 33.99 -6.52 -5.04
N PRO A 260 34.30 -5.88 -6.19
CA PRO A 260 35.10 -4.65 -6.23
C PRO A 260 34.45 -3.43 -5.55
N PHE A 261 33.13 -3.42 -5.44
CA PHE A 261 32.35 -2.33 -4.82
C PHE A 261 32.08 -2.57 -3.32
N THR A 262 32.65 -3.60 -2.69
CA THR A 262 32.57 -3.85 -1.25
C THR A 262 33.60 -3.02 -0.47
N SER A 263 33.36 -2.75 0.81
CA SER A 263 34.21 -1.87 1.61
C SER A 263 34.54 -2.45 2.99
N ASN A 264 35.49 -1.82 3.68
CA ASN A 264 35.77 -2.05 5.10
C ASN A 264 35.02 -1.09 6.02
N VAL A 265 34.28 -0.10 5.46
CA VAL A 265 33.61 0.95 6.23
C VAL A 265 32.10 0.99 6.00
N TYR A 266 31.56 0.10 5.20
CA TYR A 266 30.14 -0.18 5.05
C TYR A 266 29.94 -1.64 4.65
N SER A 267 28.73 -2.15 4.86
CA SER A 267 28.34 -3.51 4.52
C SER A 267 27.68 -3.60 3.14
N THR A 268 27.93 -4.70 2.47
CA THR A 268 27.19 -5.17 1.30
C THR A 268 26.74 -6.60 1.57
N GLU A 269 25.44 -6.89 1.49
CA GLU A 269 24.91 -8.17 1.94
C GLU A 269 23.69 -8.63 1.14
N HIS A 270 23.29 -9.88 1.33
CA HIS A 270 22.11 -10.51 0.74
C HIS A 270 22.09 -10.43 -0.80
N PRO A 271 23.05 -11.05 -1.48
CA PRO A 271 23.09 -11.04 -2.94
C PRO A 271 21.90 -11.80 -3.55
N ALA A 272 21.35 -11.27 -4.65
CA ALA A 272 20.33 -11.91 -5.47
C ALA A 272 20.58 -11.64 -6.95
N LEU A 273 20.38 -12.63 -7.80
CA LEU A 273 20.57 -12.51 -9.24
C LEU A 273 19.25 -12.25 -9.94
N SER A 274 19.27 -11.40 -10.98
CA SER A 274 18.18 -11.35 -11.96
C SER A 274 18.02 -12.69 -12.67
N ASN A 275 16.83 -12.91 -13.23
CA ASN A 275 16.52 -14.14 -13.95
C ASN A 275 17.47 -14.41 -15.13
N ASP A 276 17.96 -13.37 -15.82
CA ASP A 276 18.95 -13.49 -16.90
C ASP A 276 20.41 -13.57 -16.42
N GLY A 277 20.65 -13.42 -15.11
CA GLY A 277 22.00 -13.46 -14.50
C GLY A 277 22.87 -12.24 -14.80
N LYS A 278 22.31 -11.16 -15.38
CA LYS A 278 23.07 -9.96 -15.79
C LYS A 278 22.99 -8.80 -14.78
N THR A 279 22.21 -8.97 -13.73
CA THR A 279 22.09 -7.96 -12.66
C THR A 279 22.23 -8.67 -11.31
N LEU A 280 23.07 -8.10 -10.44
CA LEU A 280 23.15 -8.49 -9.04
C LEU A 280 22.46 -7.44 -8.19
N TYR A 281 21.45 -7.86 -7.42
CA TYR A 281 20.80 -7.07 -6.40
C TYR A 281 21.41 -7.37 -5.04
N PHE A 282 21.47 -6.40 -4.15
CA PHE A 282 22.02 -6.57 -2.81
C PHE A 282 21.54 -5.47 -1.87
N ALA A 283 21.66 -5.68 -0.56
CA ALA A 283 21.43 -4.66 0.45
C ALA A 283 22.75 -4.00 0.88
N SER A 284 22.73 -2.70 1.17
CA SER A 284 23.92 -1.98 1.63
C SER A 284 23.58 -0.72 2.43
N ASP A 285 24.47 -0.37 3.38
CA ASP A 285 24.54 0.91 4.08
C ASP A 285 25.63 1.83 3.50
N MET A 286 26.01 1.63 2.22
CA MET A 286 27.03 2.44 1.54
C MET A 286 26.64 3.92 1.46
N PRO A 287 27.59 4.86 1.29
CA PRO A 287 27.28 6.27 1.11
C PRO A 287 26.26 6.52 -0.01
N GLY A 288 25.22 7.27 0.29
CA GLY A 288 24.11 7.56 -0.65
C GLY A 288 22.84 6.76 -0.40
N THR A 289 22.79 5.93 0.65
CA THR A 289 21.54 5.31 1.10
C THR A 289 20.51 6.34 1.51
N ILE A 290 19.23 6.00 1.30
CA ILE A 290 18.06 6.77 1.76
C ILE A 290 17.83 6.51 3.25
N GLY A 291 18.07 5.27 3.68
CA GLY A 291 17.84 4.78 5.03
C GLY A 291 19.07 4.18 5.71
N ASN A 292 18.82 3.16 6.52
CA ASN A 292 19.88 2.41 7.20
C ASN A 292 20.52 1.36 6.30
N PHE A 293 19.71 0.62 5.57
CA PHE A 293 20.10 -0.33 4.53
C PHE A 293 19.12 -0.23 3.37
N ASP A 294 19.64 -0.02 2.18
CA ASP A 294 18.85 0.09 0.96
C ASP A 294 19.14 -1.09 0.01
N ILE A 295 18.17 -1.44 -0.84
CA ILE A 295 18.41 -2.35 -1.96
C ILE A 295 19.04 -1.59 -3.11
N TYR A 296 20.16 -2.14 -3.59
CA TYR A 296 20.91 -1.69 -4.75
C TYR A 296 20.89 -2.75 -5.84
N LYS A 297 21.23 -2.36 -7.06
CA LYS A 297 21.53 -3.24 -8.17
C LYS A 297 22.87 -2.86 -8.81
N VAL A 298 23.55 -3.83 -9.43
CA VAL A 298 24.75 -3.61 -10.22
C VAL A 298 24.73 -4.53 -11.44
N ALA A 299 25.13 -4.01 -12.60
CA ALA A 299 25.25 -4.81 -13.82
C ALA A 299 26.43 -5.79 -13.71
N ILE A 300 26.24 -7.00 -14.22
CA ILE A 300 27.29 -8.00 -14.44
C ILE A 300 27.57 -7.99 -15.95
N ASN A 301 28.75 -7.54 -16.35
CA ASN A 301 29.15 -7.45 -17.74
C ASN A 301 29.52 -8.84 -18.31
N ASP A 302 29.47 -9.01 -19.62
CA ASP A 302 29.78 -10.28 -20.28
C ASP A 302 31.25 -10.74 -20.08
N ASP A 303 32.17 -9.82 -19.74
CA ASP A 303 33.55 -10.10 -19.37
C ASP A 303 33.74 -10.45 -17.87
N GLY A 304 32.65 -10.51 -17.10
CA GLY A 304 32.65 -10.79 -15.66
C GLY A 304 32.99 -9.60 -14.76
N THR A 305 33.16 -8.41 -15.32
CA THR A 305 33.29 -7.16 -14.54
C THR A 305 31.93 -6.63 -14.08
N TYR A 306 31.93 -5.64 -13.21
CA TYR A 306 30.72 -5.06 -12.63
C TYR A 306 30.63 -3.58 -12.99
N GLY A 307 29.39 -3.11 -13.19
CA GLY A 307 29.08 -1.70 -13.31
C GLY A 307 29.16 -0.96 -11.95
N GLU A 308 28.67 0.28 -11.93
CA GLU A 308 28.53 1.04 -10.69
C GLU A 308 27.23 0.63 -9.96
N PRO A 309 27.24 0.50 -8.62
CA PRO A 309 26.03 0.27 -7.84
C PRO A 309 25.01 1.39 -7.98
N GLU A 310 23.75 1.03 -8.22
CA GLU A 310 22.61 1.94 -8.37
C GLU A 310 21.57 1.65 -7.29
N ASN A 311 21.19 2.68 -6.50
CA ASN A 311 20.12 2.58 -5.51
C ASN A 311 18.76 2.44 -6.21
N LEU A 312 17.88 1.53 -5.75
CA LEU A 312 16.56 1.33 -6.35
C LEU A 312 15.57 2.49 -6.12
N GLY A 313 15.96 3.47 -5.29
CA GLY A 313 15.17 4.67 -5.05
C GLY A 313 14.03 4.50 -4.04
N ALA A 314 13.35 5.63 -3.75
CA ALA A 314 12.39 5.75 -2.66
C ALA A 314 11.06 4.98 -2.87
N THR A 315 10.85 4.36 -4.02
CA THR A 315 9.71 3.45 -4.23
C THR A 315 9.93 2.13 -3.49
N VAL A 316 11.15 1.60 -3.52
CA VAL A 316 11.55 0.34 -2.87
C VAL A 316 12.11 0.62 -1.48
N ASN A 317 13.02 1.60 -1.37
CA ASN A 317 13.79 1.90 -0.17
C ASN A 317 13.10 2.95 0.69
N THR A 318 13.22 2.80 2.02
CA THR A 318 12.66 3.70 3.03
C THR A 318 13.75 4.34 3.88
N LYS A 319 13.38 5.08 4.92
CA LYS A 319 14.34 5.60 5.93
C LYS A 319 14.87 4.51 6.87
N GLN A 320 14.40 3.28 6.75
CA GLN A 320 14.80 2.18 7.62
C GLN A 320 15.61 1.13 6.86
N ARG A 321 15.33 -0.14 7.02
CA ARG A 321 16.12 -1.21 6.40
C ARG A 321 15.30 -1.99 5.40
N GLU A 322 15.82 -2.12 4.19
CA GLU A 322 15.40 -3.04 3.17
C GLU A 322 16.52 -4.05 2.93
N GLN A 323 16.20 -5.34 3.10
CA GLN A 323 17.18 -6.43 3.09
C GLN A 323 16.62 -7.66 2.38
N PHE A 324 17.45 -8.69 2.17
CA PHE A 324 17.09 -9.99 1.58
C PHE A 324 16.34 -9.88 0.25
N PRO A 325 16.88 -9.16 -0.76
CA PRO A 325 16.28 -9.16 -2.08
C PRO A 325 16.28 -10.57 -2.68
N PHE A 326 15.25 -10.88 -3.44
CA PHE A 326 15.14 -12.06 -4.29
C PHE A 326 14.37 -11.69 -5.56
N VAL A 327 14.85 -12.09 -6.72
CA VAL A 327 14.17 -11.88 -8.00
C VAL A 327 13.69 -13.22 -8.54
N SER A 328 12.38 -13.34 -8.78
CA SER A 328 11.77 -14.56 -9.27
C SER A 328 11.99 -14.77 -10.77
N ASP A 329 11.63 -15.97 -11.27
CA ASP A 329 11.65 -16.31 -12.69
C ASP A 329 10.78 -15.39 -13.58
N TYR A 330 9.87 -14.61 -12.98
CA TYR A 330 9.00 -13.64 -13.65
C TYR A 330 9.41 -12.18 -13.41
N ASP A 331 10.67 -11.95 -13.02
CA ASP A 331 11.26 -10.64 -12.74
C ASP A 331 10.51 -9.83 -11.65
N VAL A 332 9.88 -10.54 -10.71
CA VAL A 332 9.29 -9.93 -9.51
C VAL A 332 10.35 -9.82 -8.42
N LEU A 333 10.58 -8.61 -7.93
CA LEU A 333 11.43 -8.38 -6.77
C LEU A 333 10.66 -8.67 -5.49
N TYR A 334 11.21 -9.55 -4.65
CA TYR A 334 10.80 -9.75 -3.27
C TYR A 334 11.92 -9.22 -2.37
N PHE A 335 11.55 -8.62 -1.25
CA PHE A 335 12.51 -8.12 -0.26
C PHE A 335 11.85 -8.00 1.10
N SER A 336 12.65 -7.86 2.14
CA SER A 336 12.15 -7.66 3.50
C SER A 336 12.41 -6.23 3.95
N SER A 337 11.42 -5.60 4.57
CA SER A 337 11.51 -4.22 5.05
C SER A 337 10.88 -4.05 6.42
N ILE A 338 11.49 -3.22 7.25
CA ILE A 338 10.91 -2.75 8.51
C ILE A 338 10.33 -1.33 8.38
N GLY A 339 10.60 -0.65 7.26
CA GLY A 339 10.20 0.74 7.05
C GLY A 339 8.87 0.91 6.32
N HIS A 340 8.46 -0.04 5.50
CA HIS A 340 7.13 -0.07 4.89
C HIS A 340 6.05 -0.44 5.91
N GLU A 341 4.79 -0.08 5.63
CA GLU A 341 3.67 -0.42 6.51
C GLU A 341 3.48 -1.94 6.58
N GLY A 342 3.59 -2.50 7.79
CA GLY A 342 3.66 -3.94 8.01
C GLY A 342 3.11 -4.39 9.37
N PHE A 343 3.31 -5.68 9.65
CA PHE A 343 2.77 -6.37 10.83
C PHE A 343 3.66 -6.23 12.06
N GLY A 344 4.99 -6.12 11.86
CA GLY A 344 5.91 -6.11 13.00
C GLY A 344 7.34 -5.72 12.63
N GLY A 345 8.28 -6.65 12.83
CA GLY A 345 9.69 -6.50 12.47
C GLY A 345 9.91 -6.40 10.97
N LEU A 346 10.83 -7.19 10.42
CA LEU A 346 10.99 -7.31 8.97
C LEU A 346 9.77 -8.03 8.38
N ASP A 347 9.08 -7.40 7.45
CA ASP A 347 8.01 -8.01 6.66
C ASP A 347 8.45 -8.22 5.21
N VAL A 348 7.99 -9.28 4.57
CA VAL A 348 8.25 -9.57 3.15
C VAL A 348 7.29 -8.82 2.27
N PHE A 349 7.84 -8.12 1.28
CA PHE A 349 7.12 -7.38 0.24
C PHE A 349 7.46 -7.93 -1.14
N ARG A 350 6.60 -7.63 -2.10
CA ARG A 350 6.85 -7.83 -3.53
C ARG A 350 6.66 -6.53 -4.30
N SER A 351 7.44 -6.35 -5.35
CA SER A 351 7.30 -5.25 -6.32
C SER A 351 7.53 -5.78 -7.72
N ASN A 352 6.65 -5.42 -8.66
CA ASN A 352 6.80 -5.84 -10.06
C ASN A 352 7.66 -4.84 -10.82
N MET A 353 8.43 -5.34 -11.80
CA MET A 353 9.12 -4.47 -12.73
C MET A 353 8.17 -4.04 -13.86
N VAL A 354 7.90 -2.75 -13.95
CA VAL A 354 7.02 -2.16 -14.96
C VAL A 354 7.82 -1.09 -15.73
N ASN A 355 8.03 -1.29 -17.02
CA ASN A 355 8.80 -0.35 -17.88
C ASN A 355 10.20 0.01 -17.32
N GLY A 356 10.90 -0.97 -16.72
CA GLY A 356 12.26 -0.79 -16.18
C GLY A 356 12.33 -0.16 -14.78
N THR A 357 11.21 0.10 -14.13
CA THR A 357 11.10 0.60 -12.75
C THR A 357 10.23 -0.33 -11.91
N PHE A 358 10.45 -0.32 -10.59
CA PHE A 358 9.64 -1.10 -9.66
C PHE A 358 8.38 -0.32 -9.26
N ASP A 359 7.24 -1.02 -9.19
CA ASP A 359 5.97 -0.47 -8.68
C ASP A 359 5.98 -0.37 -7.14
N ALA A 360 4.92 0.22 -6.57
CA ALA A 360 4.80 0.33 -5.12
C ALA A 360 4.75 -1.07 -4.48
N PRO A 361 5.58 -1.32 -3.43
CA PRO A 361 5.65 -2.63 -2.80
C PRO A 361 4.32 -3.06 -2.16
N VAL A 362 4.00 -4.34 -2.31
CA VAL A 362 2.82 -4.98 -1.73
C VAL A 362 3.26 -5.98 -0.67
N ASN A 363 2.76 -5.82 0.55
CA ASN A 363 3.00 -6.74 1.67
C ASN A 363 2.36 -8.12 1.38
N LEU A 364 3.08 -9.23 1.61
CA LEU A 364 2.60 -10.59 1.28
C LEU A 364 1.52 -11.13 2.22
N GLY A 365 1.16 -10.41 3.26
CA GLY A 365 0.04 -10.78 4.14
C GLY A 365 0.42 -11.61 5.35
N SER A 366 -0.56 -11.78 6.23
CA SER A 366 -0.38 -12.32 7.59
C SER A 366 0.03 -13.80 7.67
N THR A 367 -0.02 -14.54 6.57
CA THR A 367 0.51 -15.91 6.55
C THR A 367 2.03 -15.90 6.42
N ILE A 368 2.57 -15.08 5.51
CA ILE A 368 4.01 -14.91 5.36
C ILE A 368 4.56 -14.05 6.49
N ASN A 369 3.94 -12.90 6.77
CA ASN A 369 4.41 -11.91 7.72
C ASN A 369 3.73 -12.06 9.07
N SER A 370 4.51 -12.08 10.12
CA SER A 370 4.09 -12.14 11.52
C SER A 370 4.31 -10.78 12.21
N ASN A 371 4.12 -10.72 13.51
CA ASN A 371 4.52 -9.56 14.32
C ASN A 371 6.03 -9.49 14.64
N LEU A 372 6.82 -10.46 14.16
CA LEU A 372 8.27 -10.56 14.32
C LEU A 372 8.97 -10.45 12.97
N ASP A 373 10.24 -10.87 12.87
CA ASP A 373 10.96 -10.79 11.60
C ASP A 373 10.60 -11.95 10.67
N ASP A 374 10.22 -11.60 9.44
CA ASP A 374 9.97 -12.50 8.33
C ASP A 374 10.80 -12.05 7.13
N PHE A 375 11.69 -12.92 6.63
CA PHE A 375 12.73 -12.49 5.71
C PHE A 375 13.23 -13.62 4.80
N ALA A 376 14.12 -13.29 3.85
CA ALA A 376 14.73 -14.22 2.92
C ALA A 376 13.73 -15.15 2.22
N TYR A 377 12.64 -14.54 1.70
CA TYR A 377 11.65 -15.24 0.91
C TYR A 377 12.22 -15.64 -0.44
N VAL A 378 12.03 -16.91 -0.80
CA VAL A 378 12.38 -17.45 -2.13
C VAL A 378 11.26 -18.35 -2.64
N ILE A 379 10.98 -18.32 -3.94
CA ILE A 379 9.93 -19.15 -4.55
C ILE A 379 10.40 -19.66 -5.91
N ARG A 380 10.01 -20.89 -6.23
CA ARG A 380 10.13 -21.49 -7.54
C ARG A 380 8.77 -21.39 -8.23
N GLU A 381 8.69 -20.55 -9.24
CA GLU A 381 7.43 -20.18 -9.89
C GLU A 381 6.75 -21.37 -10.58
N LYS A 382 7.53 -22.33 -11.11
CA LYS A 382 7.00 -23.48 -11.85
C LYS A 382 6.06 -24.38 -11.04
N ASP A 383 6.26 -24.48 -9.73
CA ASP A 383 5.48 -25.33 -8.83
C ASP A 383 4.88 -24.58 -7.63
N ASN A 384 5.03 -23.26 -7.58
CA ASN A 384 4.55 -22.40 -6.52
C ASN A 384 5.02 -22.83 -5.10
N LYS A 385 6.23 -23.42 -5.02
CA LYS A 385 6.85 -23.85 -3.77
C LYS A 385 8.05 -22.99 -3.44
N GLY A 386 8.26 -22.74 -2.16
CA GLY A 386 9.39 -21.91 -1.72
C GLY A 386 9.67 -22.02 -0.24
N PHE A 387 10.44 -21.07 0.23
CA PHE A 387 10.83 -20.95 1.63
C PHE A 387 10.77 -19.49 2.08
N VAL A 388 10.58 -19.31 3.36
CA VAL A 388 10.75 -18.04 4.07
C VAL A 388 11.42 -18.30 5.40
N SER A 389 12.24 -17.37 5.86
CA SER A 389 12.85 -17.41 7.18
C SER A 389 12.03 -16.55 8.13
N SER A 390 11.86 -17.01 9.38
CA SER A 390 11.12 -16.25 10.40
C SER A 390 11.59 -16.61 11.80
N ASN A 391 11.62 -15.62 12.70
CA ASN A 391 11.90 -15.82 14.11
C ASN A 391 10.62 -15.92 14.98
N ARG A 392 9.45 -16.13 14.36
CA ARG A 392 8.13 -16.25 15.04
C ARG A 392 8.04 -17.35 16.08
N SER A 393 8.95 -18.32 16.05
CA SER A 393 9.07 -19.42 17.04
C SER A 393 10.25 -19.26 18.01
N GLY A 394 10.86 -18.06 18.10
CA GLY A 394 11.91 -17.68 19.05
C GLY A 394 13.31 -17.59 18.47
N PHE A 395 13.70 -18.46 17.53
CA PHE A 395 14.94 -18.40 16.75
C PHE A 395 14.59 -18.27 15.26
N ASP A 396 15.57 -17.88 14.45
CA ASP A 396 15.37 -17.91 13.01
C ASP A 396 15.16 -19.35 12.52
N ARG A 397 14.07 -19.55 11.82
CA ARG A 397 13.63 -20.87 11.31
C ARG A 397 13.30 -20.76 9.84
N LEU A 398 13.55 -21.86 9.14
CA LEU A 398 13.07 -22.07 7.79
C LEU A 398 11.64 -22.59 7.81
N PHE A 399 10.79 -21.98 7.00
CA PHE A 399 9.44 -22.44 6.72
C PHE A 399 9.34 -22.77 5.24
N THR A 400 8.81 -23.96 4.91
CA THR A 400 8.35 -24.23 3.55
C THR A 400 7.07 -23.47 3.29
N LEU A 401 6.88 -23.05 2.05
CA LEU A 401 5.62 -22.45 1.63
C LEU A 401 5.10 -23.08 0.34
N THR A 402 3.79 -23.12 0.22
CA THR A 402 3.10 -23.29 -1.05
C THR A 402 2.24 -22.07 -1.29
N ARG A 403 2.22 -21.59 -2.53
CA ARG A 403 1.48 -20.40 -2.96
C ARG A 403 0.33 -20.81 -3.87
N GLU A 404 -0.85 -20.28 -3.60
CA GLU A 404 -2.04 -20.43 -4.43
C GLU A 404 -2.59 -19.04 -4.78
N GLU A 405 -3.25 -18.91 -5.93
CA GLU A 405 -3.93 -17.65 -6.24
C GLU A 405 -5.04 -17.38 -5.23
N ASN A 406 -5.11 -16.16 -4.73
CA ASN A 406 -6.24 -15.75 -3.91
C ASN A 406 -7.45 -15.48 -4.81
N MET A 407 -8.35 -16.45 -4.87
CA MET A 407 -9.55 -16.37 -5.71
C MET A 407 -10.42 -15.16 -5.39
N LEU A 408 -10.37 -14.63 -4.15
CA LEU A 408 -11.08 -13.41 -3.76
C LEU A 408 -10.53 -12.15 -4.44
N THR A 409 -9.27 -12.18 -4.90
CA THR A 409 -8.64 -11.07 -5.61
C THR A 409 -8.49 -11.33 -7.11
N LYS A 410 -8.69 -12.58 -7.55
CA LYS A 410 -8.61 -12.96 -8.95
C LYS A 410 -9.73 -12.33 -9.76
N TYR A 411 -10.95 -12.37 -9.23
CA TYR A 411 -12.12 -11.83 -9.91
C TYR A 411 -12.32 -10.36 -9.58
N GLN A 412 -12.02 -9.52 -10.55
CA GLN A 412 -12.19 -8.08 -10.42
C GLN A 412 -12.55 -7.46 -11.77
N VAL A 413 -13.34 -6.39 -11.72
CA VAL A 413 -13.52 -5.49 -12.84
C VAL A 413 -12.78 -4.20 -12.57
N GLU A 414 -11.99 -3.77 -13.54
CA GLU A 414 -11.22 -2.54 -13.47
C GLU A 414 -11.37 -1.74 -14.77
N GLY A 415 -11.11 -0.46 -14.69
CA GLY A 415 -11.13 0.41 -15.85
C GLY A 415 -10.87 1.86 -15.49
N VAL A 416 -10.92 2.74 -16.49
CA VAL A 416 -10.82 4.19 -16.32
C VAL A 416 -12.10 4.87 -16.80
N VAL A 417 -12.40 6.03 -16.23
CA VAL A 417 -13.51 6.88 -16.67
C VAL A 417 -12.95 8.02 -17.49
N GLN A 418 -13.42 8.14 -18.73
CA GLN A 418 -12.90 9.10 -19.71
C GLN A 418 -14.04 9.80 -20.45
N ASP A 419 -13.78 11.02 -20.91
CA ASP A 419 -14.62 11.65 -21.92
C ASP A 419 -14.55 10.84 -23.23
N LYS A 420 -15.70 10.59 -23.84
CA LYS A 420 -15.80 9.76 -25.04
C LYS A 420 -15.05 10.34 -26.24
N ASN A 421 -15.03 11.66 -26.37
CA ASN A 421 -14.51 12.37 -27.55
C ASN A 421 -13.05 12.80 -27.32
N SER A 422 -12.77 13.52 -26.24
CA SER A 422 -11.43 14.04 -25.94
C SER A 422 -10.46 13.00 -25.38
N LYS A 423 -11.00 11.90 -24.82
CA LYS A 423 -10.24 10.88 -24.07
C LYS A 423 -9.59 11.39 -22.76
N GLU A 424 -9.94 12.58 -22.32
CA GLU A 424 -9.49 13.12 -21.05
C GLU A 424 -10.01 12.28 -19.87
N LEU A 425 -9.17 12.13 -18.84
CA LEU A 425 -9.52 11.41 -17.62
C LEU A 425 -10.51 12.24 -16.77
N LEU A 426 -11.63 11.65 -16.38
CA LEU A 426 -12.66 12.31 -15.58
C LEU A 426 -12.43 12.08 -14.08
N VAL A 427 -11.47 12.78 -13.53
CA VAL A 427 -11.11 12.76 -12.10
C VAL A 427 -12.29 13.20 -11.25
N GLY A 428 -12.62 12.41 -10.22
CA GLY A 428 -13.78 12.68 -9.35
C GLY A 428 -15.10 12.13 -9.88
N ALA A 429 -15.11 11.38 -11.00
CA ALA A 429 -16.30 10.66 -11.44
C ALA A 429 -16.71 9.60 -10.42
N SER A 430 -18.02 9.33 -10.30
CA SER A 430 -18.54 8.24 -9.47
C SER A 430 -18.77 7.01 -10.33
N VAL A 431 -18.33 5.85 -9.84
CA VAL A 431 -18.55 4.55 -10.48
C VAL A 431 -19.26 3.63 -9.50
N THR A 432 -20.39 3.03 -9.92
CA THR A 432 -21.22 2.15 -9.10
C THR A 432 -21.33 0.79 -9.75
N LEU A 433 -21.08 -0.28 -9.00
CA LEU A 433 -21.27 -1.68 -9.40
C LEU A 433 -22.62 -2.19 -8.92
N PHE A 434 -23.37 -2.80 -9.82
CA PHE A 434 -24.66 -3.44 -9.55
C PHE A 434 -24.60 -4.93 -9.85
N ASP A 435 -25.38 -5.72 -9.12
CA ASP A 435 -25.66 -7.12 -9.45
C ASP A 435 -26.70 -7.25 -10.58
N GLU A 436 -27.04 -8.49 -10.97
CA GLU A 436 -28.04 -8.80 -12.00
C GLU A 436 -29.45 -8.31 -11.61
N ALA A 437 -29.75 -8.20 -10.32
CA ALA A 437 -31.01 -7.69 -9.81
C ALA A 437 -31.08 -6.15 -9.77
N GLY A 438 -29.98 -5.46 -10.07
CA GLY A 438 -29.87 -4.00 -10.00
C GLY A 438 -29.60 -3.47 -8.60
N THR A 439 -29.19 -4.33 -7.66
CA THR A 439 -28.77 -3.91 -6.31
C THR A 439 -27.37 -3.35 -6.35
N VAL A 440 -27.12 -2.23 -5.66
CA VAL A 440 -25.77 -1.66 -5.51
C VAL A 440 -24.92 -2.58 -4.64
N ILE A 441 -23.78 -3.04 -5.19
CA ILE A 441 -22.80 -3.87 -4.49
C ILE A 441 -21.66 -3.01 -3.93
N GLN A 442 -21.13 -2.12 -4.77
CA GLN A 442 -20.01 -1.24 -4.44
C GLN A 442 -20.13 0.08 -5.18
N ASP A 443 -19.58 1.14 -4.60
CA ASP A 443 -19.41 2.44 -5.25
C ASP A 443 -18.02 3.02 -4.94
N SER A 444 -17.55 3.90 -5.81
CA SER A 444 -16.25 4.55 -5.69
C SER A 444 -16.26 5.89 -6.40
N ILE A 445 -15.58 6.87 -5.82
CA ILE A 445 -15.22 8.12 -6.50
C ILE A 445 -13.77 7.96 -6.98
N VAL A 446 -13.54 8.10 -8.30
CA VAL A 446 -12.21 7.88 -8.89
C VAL A 446 -11.26 9.03 -8.58
N GLY A 447 -10.01 8.69 -8.27
CA GLY A 447 -8.94 9.65 -7.98
C GLY A 447 -8.24 10.18 -9.24
N ASP A 448 -7.02 10.72 -9.07
CA ASP A 448 -6.24 11.43 -10.10
C ASP A 448 -6.00 10.63 -11.40
N LYS A 449 -5.99 9.30 -11.33
CA LYS A 449 -5.87 8.42 -12.50
C LYS A 449 -7.21 8.07 -13.14
N ALA A 450 -8.32 8.56 -12.59
CA ALA A 450 -9.70 8.25 -12.98
C ALA A 450 -9.98 6.74 -13.09
N ASN A 451 -9.24 5.90 -12.37
CA ASN A 451 -9.38 4.45 -12.39
C ASN A 451 -10.29 3.95 -11.27
N TYR A 452 -11.00 2.87 -11.56
CA TYR A 452 -11.79 2.12 -10.59
C TYR A 452 -11.42 0.65 -10.59
N LEU A 453 -11.67 -0.03 -9.47
CA LEU A 453 -11.49 -1.46 -9.30
C LEU A 453 -12.54 -1.97 -8.32
N PHE A 454 -13.35 -2.94 -8.75
CA PHE A 454 -14.32 -3.62 -7.90
C PHE A 454 -14.07 -5.12 -7.88
N LYS A 455 -14.32 -5.74 -6.73
CA LYS A 455 -14.30 -7.19 -6.59
C LYS A 455 -15.62 -7.76 -7.10
N ILE A 456 -15.52 -8.86 -7.83
CA ILE A 456 -16.67 -9.58 -8.42
C ILE A 456 -16.52 -11.08 -8.16
N GLU A 457 -17.56 -11.86 -8.45
CA GLU A 457 -17.55 -13.30 -8.32
C GLU A 457 -17.57 -13.97 -9.71
N PRO A 458 -17.10 -15.22 -9.85
CA PRO A 458 -17.16 -15.94 -11.11
C PRO A 458 -18.59 -16.31 -11.51
N ASN A 459 -18.82 -16.45 -12.82
CA ASN A 459 -20.09 -16.93 -13.41
C ASN A 459 -21.32 -16.12 -12.99
N LYS A 460 -21.15 -14.79 -12.82
CA LYS A 460 -22.23 -13.85 -12.51
C LYS A 460 -22.30 -12.73 -13.54
N LYS A 461 -23.45 -12.06 -13.58
CA LYS A 461 -23.67 -10.87 -14.39
C LYS A 461 -23.64 -9.63 -13.52
N TYR A 462 -23.05 -8.59 -14.06
CA TYR A 462 -22.89 -7.31 -13.39
C TYR A 462 -23.15 -6.15 -14.35
N LYS A 463 -23.36 -4.98 -13.76
CA LYS A 463 -23.42 -3.71 -14.45
C LYS A 463 -22.58 -2.69 -13.69
N VAL A 464 -21.68 -1.97 -14.38
CA VAL A 464 -21.04 -0.78 -13.83
C VAL A 464 -21.65 0.47 -14.45
N ARG A 465 -21.94 1.47 -13.62
CA ARG A 465 -22.44 2.77 -14.03
C ARG A 465 -21.43 3.84 -13.68
N GLY A 466 -21.00 4.61 -14.67
CA GLY A 466 -20.23 5.83 -14.48
C GLY A 466 -21.12 7.07 -14.52
N THR A 467 -20.87 8.01 -13.61
CA THR A 467 -21.53 9.32 -13.58
C THR A 467 -20.50 10.42 -13.31
N PHE A 468 -20.68 11.55 -13.96
CA PHE A 468 -19.87 12.75 -13.71
C PHE A 468 -20.72 13.99 -14.01
N LYS A 469 -20.42 15.11 -13.32
CA LYS A 469 -21.18 16.34 -13.52
C LYS A 469 -21.13 16.80 -14.97
N ALA A 470 -22.28 17.16 -15.53
CA ALA A 470 -22.46 17.57 -16.94
C ALA A 470 -22.20 16.47 -17.99
N TYR A 471 -22.20 15.21 -17.58
CA TYR A 471 -22.08 14.05 -18.48
C TYR A 471 -23.29 13.14 -18.38
N ILE A 472 -23.66 12.52 -19.50
CA ILE A 472 -24.73 11.50 -19.56
C ILE A 472 -24.22 10.24 -18.86
N PRO A 473 -24.93 9.70 -17.86
CA PRO A 473 -24.58 8.43 -17.22
C PRO A 473 -24.43 7.29 -18.23
N GLN A 474 -23.39 6.47 -18.06
CA GLN A 474 -23.12 5.33 -18.93
C GLN A 474 -23.13 4.03 -18.13
N ASP A 475 -23.90 3.07 -18.58
CA ASP A 475 -23.94 1.70 -18.09
C ASP A 475 -23.11 0.78 -19.00
N VAL A 476 -22.34 -0.12 -18.39
CA VAL A 476 -21.63 -1.21 -19.05
C VAL A 476 -22.03 -2.51 -18.38
N GLU A 477 -22.72 -3.39 -19.11
CA GLU A 477 -23.08 -4.72 -18.65
C GLU A 477 -22.04 -5.75 -19.08
N PHE A 478 -21.70 -6.69 -18.18
CA PHE A 478 -20.74 -7.74 -18.46
C PHE A 478 -21.05 -9.01 -17.65
N SER A 479 -20.48 -10.13 -18.09
CA SER A 479 -20.54 -11.40 -17.37
C SER A 479 -19.13 -11.86 -17.04
N THR A 480 -18.96 -12.48 -15.88
CA THR A 480 -17.71 -13.10 -15.48
C THR A 480 -17.68 -14.55 -15.90
N ASP A 481 -16.53 -15.02 -16.34
CA ASP A 481 -16.24 -16.42 -16.64
C ASP A 481 -15.33 -17.04 -15.57
N SER A 482 -14.61 -18.10 -15.91
CA SER A 482 -13.62 -18.75 -15.02
C SER A 482 -12.25 -18.07 -15.01
N GLU A 483 -11.99 -17.06 -15.87
CA GLU A 483 -10.66 -16.47 -16.04
C GLU A 483 -10.39 -15.26 -15.13
N GLY A 484 -11.41 -14.58 -14.66
CA GLY A 484 -11.35 -13.71 -13.49
C GLY A 484 -11.20 -12.21 -13.72
N LYS A 485 -10.27 -11.69 -14.51
CA LYS A 485 -10.10 -10.24 -14.71
C LYS A 485 -10.92 -9.73 -15.87
N VAL A 486 -11.70 -8.68 -15.60
CA VAL A 486 -12.53 -8.00 -16.62
C VAL A 486 -12.09 -6.54 -16.67
N GLN A 487 -11.73 -6.05 -17.86
CA GLN A 487 -11.37 -4.65 -18.06
C GLN A 487 -12.46 -3.94 -18.89
N HIS A 488 -13.07 -2.94 -18.28
CA HIS A 488 -14.07 -2.09 -18.92
C HIS A 488 -13.81 -0.62 -18.64
N ASN A 489 -13.39 0.12 -19.67
CA ASN A 489 -13.34 1.57 -19.58
C ASN A 489 -14.75 2.16 -19.76
N ILE A 490 -15.07 3.17 -18.97
CA ILE A 490 -16.33 3.90 -19.05
C ILE A 490 -16.08 5.19 -19.83
N TYR A 491 -16.79 5.33 -20.95
CA TYR A 491 -16.69 6.50 -21.81
C TYR A 491 -17.95 7.35 -21.66
N LEU A 492 -17.86 8.41 -20.86
CA LEU A 492 -18.98 9.33 -20.68
C LEU A 492 -19.05 10.32 -21.84
N THR A 493 -20.27 10.64 -22.25
CA THR A 493 -20.52 11.66 -23.26
C THR A 493 -20.89 12.94 -22.55
N LEU A 494 -20.19 14.04 -22.86
CA LEU A 494 -20.55 15.36 -22.34
C LEU A 494 -21.99 15.67 -22.73
N GLU A 495 -22.78 16.11 -21.77
CA GLU A 495 -24.18 16.43 -21.96
C GLU A 495 -24.28 17.62 -22.93
N SER A 496 -24.66 17.34 -24.15
CA SER A 496 -24.99 18.36 -25.13
C SER A 496 -26.44 18.13 -25.55
N PHE A 497 -27.22 19.19 -25.62
CA PHE A 497 -28.61 19.09 -26.08
C PHE A 497 -28.72 18.90 -27.62
N ALA A 498 -27.62 18.66 -28.30
CA ALA A 498 -27.56 18.52 -29.75
C ALA A 498 -28.37 17.30 -30.26
N ASP A 499 -28.46 16.22 -29.53
CA ASP A 499 -29.29 15.05 -29.87
C ASP A 499 -30.77 15.24 -29.51
N ALA A 500 -31.10 16.30 -28.76
CA ALA A 500 -32.46 16.74 -28.48
C ALA A 500 -32.95 17.82 -29.47
N GLU A 501 -32.19 18.13 -30.53
CA GLU A 501 -32.46 19.22 -31.50
C GLU A 501 -33.88 19.19 -32.09
N ALA A 502 -34.51 18.05 -32.17
CA ALA A 502 -35.89 17.96 -32.62
C ALA A 502 -36.91 18.63 -31.67
N ARG A 503 -36.56 18.83 -30.41
CA ARG A 503 -37.45 19.36 -29.38
C ARG A 503 -36.88 20.55 -28.60
N VAL A 504 -35.54 20.79 -28.68
CA VAL A 504 -34.90 21.94 -28.06
C VAL A 504 -34.57 22.97 -29.12
N LYS A 505 -35.17 24.15 -29.03
CA LYS A 505 -34.95 25.22 -29.97
C LYS A 505 -34.49 26.51 -29.28
N LYS A 506 -33.73 27.32 -29.99
CA LYS A 506 -33.42 28.71 -29.57
C LYS A 506 -34.53 29.63 -29.99
N ASP A 507 -35.02 30.42 -29.04
CA ASP A 507 -35.92 31.51 -29.38
C ASP A 507 -35.16 32.73 -30.01
N GLU A 508 -35.88 33.77 -30.39
CA GLU A 508 -35.32 34.99 -30.99
C GLU A 508 -34.28 35.71 -30.11
N LYS A 509 -34.28 35.43 -28.79
CA LYS A 509 -33.33 35.96 -27.81
C LYS A 509 -32.13 35.05 -27.58
N GLY A 510 -32.10 33.89 -28.28
CA GLY A 510 -31.05 32.88 -28.14
C GLY A 510 -31.22 31.96 -26.89
N GLU A 511 -32.37 32.04 -26.22
CA GLU A 511 -32.70 31.19 -25.05
C GLU A 511 -33.13 29.80 -25.51
N LEU A 512 -32.65 28.74 -24.85
CA LEU A 512 -33.02 27.36 -25.15
C LEU A 512 -34.36 27.04 -24.51
N LYS A 513 -35.31 26.54 -25.31
CA LYS A 513 -36.63 26.10 -24.86
C LYS A 513 -36.92 24.68 -25.35
N VAL A 514 -37.61 23.88 -24.53
CA VAL A 514 -38.17 22.59 -24.94
C VAL A 514 -39.52 22.83 -25.59
N GLU A 515 -39.64 22.50 -26.88
CA GLU A 515 -40.92 22.54 -27.56
C GLU A 515 -41.75 21.28 -27.28
N LEU A 516 -42.90 21.47 -26.66
CA LEU A 516 -43.89 20.45 -26.41
C LEU A 516 -45.21 20.85 -27.09
N ASP A 517 -46.08 19.86 -27.31
CA ASP A 517 -47.47 20.14 -27.64
C ASP A 517 -48.12 20.93 -26.50
N LYS A 518 -49.21 21.58 -26.81
CA LYS A 518 -49.90 22.47 -25.88
C LYS A 518 -50.37 21.73 -24.62
N ILE A 519 -50.05 22.30 -23.47
CA ILE A 519 -50.54 21.85 -22.13
C ILE A 519 -51.90 22.49 -21.88
N TYR A 520 -52.93 21.67 -21.78
CA TYR A 520 -54.28 22.10 -21.56
C TYR A 520 -54.70 22.05 -20.09
N PHE A 521 -55.44 23.05 -19.66
CA PHE A 521 -56.09 23.12 -18.35
C PHE A 521 -57.58 23.35 -18.56
N ASP A 522 -58.39 22.85 -17.67
CA ASP A 522 -59.80 23.22 -17.65
C ASP A 522 -59.97 24.71 -17.32
N THR A 523 -61.11 25.31 -17.71
CA THR A 523 -61.40 26.69 -17.46
C THR A 523 -61.31 26.99 -15.96
N ASN A 524 -60.49 28.01 -15.60
CA ASN A 524 -60.20 28.46 -14.20
C ASN A 524 -59.61 27.39 -13.30
N LYS A 525 -59.08 26.26 -13.85
CA LYS A 525 -58.40 25.22 -13.10
C LYS A 525 -56.92 25.17 -13.39
N SER A 526 -56.18 24.50 -12.50
CA SER A 526 -54.74 24.29 -12.60
C SER A 526 -54.29 22.82 -12.51
N GLU A 527 -55.25 21.89 -12.34
CA GLU A 527 -54.95 20.44 -12.34
C GLU A 527 -54.50 20.00 -13.74
N ILE A 528 -53.45 19.13 -13.77
CA ILE A 528 -52.92 18.54 -15.01
C ILE A 528 -53.94 17.53 -15.50
N ARG A 529 -54.38 17.68 -16.75
CA ARG A 529 -55.23 16.74 -17.44
C ARG A 529 -54.46 15.53 -17.96
N ASP A 530 -55.13 14.42 -18.20
CA ASP A 530 -54.50 13.16 -18.70
C ASP A 530 -53.81 13.38 -20.05
N ASP A 531 -54.38 14.16 -20.96
CA ASP A 531 -53.79 14.51 -22.25
C ASP A 531 -52.50 15.36 -22.08
N SER A 532 -52.52 16.29 -21.15
CA SER A 532 -51.35 17.13 -20.83
C SER A 532 -50.29 16.34 -20.09
N ALA A 533 -50.67 15.34 -19.29
CA ALA A 533 -49.72 14.43 -18.63
C ALA A 533 -48.90 13.62 -19.66
N VAL A 534 -49.50 13.16 -20.74
CA VAL A 534 -48.78 12.48 -21.83
C VAL A 534 -47.75 13.40 -22.46
N THR A 535 -48.10 14.64 -22.72
CA THR A 535 -47.17 15.66 -23.27
C THR A 535 -46.04 15.96 -22.29
N LEU A 536 -46.33 16.11 -21.00
CA LEU A 536 -45.30 16.40 -19.95
C LEU A 536 -44.36 15.22 -19.76
N ASN A 537 -44.78 13.97 -19.99
CA ASN A 537 -43.87 12.82 -19.89
C ASN A 537 -42.74 12.88 -20.90
N VAL A 538 -42.88 13.57 -22.02
CA VAL A 538 -41.78 13.83 -22.95
C VAL A 538 -40.69 14.67 -22.29
N LEU A 539 -41.07 15.70 -21.49
CA LEU A 539 -40.10 16.49 -20.72
C LEU A 539 -39.50 15.66 -19.58
N VAL A 540 -40.29 14.82 -18.91
CA VAL A 540 -39.79 13.89 -17.88
C VAL A 540 -38.69 12.99 -18.47
N ASP A 541 -38.92 12.38 -19.61
CA ASP A 541 -37.95 11.52 -20.27
C ASP A 541 -36.68 12.27 -20.69
N LEU A 542 -36.85 13.51 -21.20
CA LEU A 542 -35.74 14.37 -21.56
C LEU A 542 -34.92 14.74 -20.31
N MET A 543 -35.57 15.14 -19.22
CA MET A 543 -34.88 15.50 -17.98
C MET A 543 -34.26 14.31 -17.25
N LYS A 544 -34.78 13.08 -17.44
CA LYS A 544 -34.14 11.84 -16.96
C LYS A 544 -32.92 11.49 -17.80
N LYS A 545 -32.98 11.70 -19.11
CA LYS A 545 -31.85 11.49 -20.04
C LYS A 545 -30.70 12.48 -19.78
N TYR A 546 -31.02 13.74 -19.44
CA TYR A 546 -30.07 14.83 -19.16
C TYR A 546 -30.12 15.26 -17.69
N PRO A 547 -29.37 14.61 -16.79
CA PRO A 547 -29.45 14.86 -15.35
C PRO A 547 -29.05 16.26 -14.89
N SER A 548 -28.24 16.98 -15.67
CA SER A 548 -27.84 18.35 -15.35
C SER A 548 -28.86 19.41 -15.84
N MET A 549 -29.80 19.05 -16.71
CA MET A 549 -30.80 19.98 -17.27
C MET A 549 -31.65 20.59 -16.15
N GLU A 550 -31.66 21.91 -16.06
CA GLU A 550 -32.53 22.70 -15.19
C GLU A 550 -33.57 23.43 -16.03
N VAL A 551 -34.84 23.40 -15.61
CA VAL A 551 -35.94 23.92 -16.41
C VAL A 551 -36.77 24.92 -15.59
N GLU A 552 -37.04 26.10 -16.19
CA GLU A 552 -38.09 27.01 -15.73
C GLU A 552 -39.39 26.69 -16.46
N VAL A 553 -40.38 26.29 -15.70
CA VAL A 553 -41.77 26.12 -16.16
C VAL A 553 -42.50 27.44 -16.03
N SER A 554 -42.87 28.05 -17.13
CA SER A 554 -43.65 29.26 -17.12
C SER A 554 -45.05 29.04 -17.67
N ALA A 555 -46.05 29.74 -17.10
CA ALA A 555 -47.41 29.71 -17.58
C ALA A 555 -47.98 31.12 -17.81
N HIS A 556 -48.81 31.19 -18.83
CA HIS A 556 -49.39 32.44 -19.32
C HIS A 556 -50.92 32.32 -19.48
N THR A 557 -51.62 33.44 -19.37
CA THR A 557 -53.03 33.55 -19.67
C THR A 557 -53.27 34.46 -20.88
N ASP A 558 -54.48 34.50 -21.35
CA ASP A 558 -54.96 35.59 -22.21
C ASP A 558 -55.34 36.81 -21.38
N ALA A 559 -55.84 37.86 -22.04
CA ALA A 559 -56.22 39.12 -21.45
C ALA A 559 -57.69 39.15 -20.95
N TYR A 560 -58.34 38.01 -20.79
CA TYR A 560 -59.66 37.94 -20.18
C TYR A 560 -59.61 37.89 -18.67
N GLY A 561 -60.32 38.83 -18.01
CA GLY A 561 -60.41 38.92 -16.56
C GLY A 561 -59.48 39.96 -15.94
N LYS A 562 -59.25 39.83 -14.64
CA LYS A 562 -58.38 40.79 -13.90
C LYS A 562 -56.94 40.34 -13.92
N ASP A 563 -55.99 41.24 -14.17
CA ASP A 563 -54.54 41.01 -14.16
C ASP A 563 -54.09 40.20 -12.94
N THR A 564 -54.59 40.60 -11.72
CA THR A 564 -54.23 39.91 -10.47
C THR A 564 -54.71 38.46 -10.44
N TYR A 565 -55.89 38.19 -10.97
CA TYR A 565 -56.44 36.84 -11.10
C TYR A 565 -55.65 36.02 -12.11
N ASN A 566 -55.34 36.62 -13.26
CA ASN A 566 -54.53 35.98 -14.34
C ASN A 566 -53.11 35.66 -13.86
N LEU A 567 -52.49 36.55 -13.11
CA LEU A 567 -51.20 36.29 -12.50
C LEU A 567 -51.27 35.13 -11.49
N GLU A 568 -52.29 35.07 -10.64
CA GLU A 568 -52.47 34.01 -9.67
C GLU A 568 -52.78 32.66 -10.35
N LEU A 569 -53.66 32.65 -11.36
CA LEU A 569 -54.01 31.45 -12.10
C LEU A 569 -52.78 30.87 -12.84
N SER A 570 -51.98 31.70 -13.48
CA SER A 570 -50.76 31.27 -14.16
C SER A 570 -49.73 30.74 -13.17
N ASN A 571 -49.54 31.33 -12.00
CA ASN A 571 -48.68 30.80 -10.95
C ASN A 571 -49.13 29.41 -10.48
N ARG A 572 -50.44 29.23 -10.21
CA ARG A 572 -50.96 27.90 -9.85
C ARG A 572 -50.73 26.87 -10.95
N ARG A 573 -50.90 27.19 -12.23
CA ARG A 573 -50.64 26.31 -13.38
C ARG A 573 -49.21 25.94 -13.50
N ALA A 574 -48.26 26.91 -13.40
CA ALA A 574 -46.83 26.65 -13.42
C ALA A 574 -46.41 25.75 -12.25
N THR A 575 -46.94 25.98 -11.05
CA THR A 575 -46.68 25.17 -9.87
C THR A 575 -47.22 23.74 -10.03
N SER A 576 -48.46 23.55 -10.52
CA SER A 576 -49.03 22.22 -10.74
C SER A 576 -48.24 21.43 -11.79
N THR A 577 -47.75 22.11 -12.83
CA THR A 577 -46.88 21.48 -13.82
C THR A 577 -45.56 21.03 -13.21
N LEU A 578 -44.93 21.88 -12.38
CA LEU A 578 -43.71 21.52 -11.64
C LEU A 578 -43.96 20.33 -10.70
N GLU A 579 -45.03 20.33 -9.91
CA GLU A 579 -45.35 19.26 -8.97
C GLU A 579 -45.64 17.93 -9.73
N TYR A 580 -46.20 18.00 -10.92
CA TYR A 580 -46.33 16.82 -11.79
C TYR A 580 -44.95 16.25 -12.15
N LEU A 581 -44.00 17.07 -12.61
CA LEU A 581 -42.65 16.62 -12.95
C LEU A 581 -41.93 16.00 -11.74
N VAL A 582 -42.08 16.59 -10.55
CA VAL A 582 -41.55 16.03 -9.29
C VAL A 582 -42.19 14.68 -8.98
N SER A 583 -43.53 14.54 -9.14
CA SER A 583 -44.23 13.27 -8.94
C SER A 583 -43.73 12.15 -9.86
N GLN A 584 -43.18 12.50 -11.02
CA GLN A 584 -42.56 11.59 -11.99
C GLN A 584 -41.09 11.33 -11.74
N GLY A 585 -40.53 11.80 -10.58
CA GLY A 585 -39.18 11.52 -10.12
C GLY A 585 -38.11 12.51 -10.58
N ILE A 586 -38.49 13.71 -11.05
CA ILE A 586 -37.54 14.79 -11.32
C ILE A 586 -37.21 15.52 -10.00
N ASP A 587 -35.92 15.74 -9.72
CA ASP A 587 -35.49 16.48 -8.53
C ASP A 587 -36.03 17.92 -8.57
N ARG A 588 -36.72 18.30 -7.49
CA ARG A 588 -37.30 19.65 -7.32
C ARG A 588 -36.29 20.79 -7.50
N ASN A 589 -35.02 20.57 -7.10
CA ASN A 589 -33.96 21.58 -7.22
C ASN A 589 -33.58 21.91 -8.68
N ARG A 590 -33.98 21.06 -9.62
CA ARG A 590 -33.78 21.26 -11.07
C ARG A 590 -34.96 22.00 -11.74
N LEU A 591 -35.94 22.40 -10.97
CA LEU A 591 -37.18 22.98 -11.48
C LEU A 591 -37.47 24.33 -10.83
N LYS A 592 -37.92 25.30 -11.65
CA LYS A 592 -38.40 26.57 -11.22
C LYS A 592 -39.78 26.83 -11.87
N SER A 593 -40.74 27.38 -11.12
CA SER A 593 -42.05 27.72 -11.68
C SER A 593 -42.32 29.22 -11.59
N VAL A 594 -42.85 29.79 -12.68
CA VAL A 594 -43.17 31.23 -12.77
C VAL A 594 -44.47 31.43 -13.53
N GLY A 595 -45.45 32.14 -12.95
CA GLY A 595 -46.62 32.60 -13.67
C GLY A 595 -46.43 34.04 -14.15
N TYR A 596 -46.74 34.30 -15.38
CA TYR A 596 -46.61 35.63 -15.99
C TYR A 596 -47.98 36.30 -16.24
N GLY A 597 -49.09 35.63 -15.96
CA GLY A 597 -50.40 36.14 -16.30
C GLY A 597 -50.49 36.51 -17.78
N GLU A 598 -51.08 37.62 -18.08
CA GLU A 598 -51.22 38.19 -19.43
C GLU A 598 -50.10 39.11 -19.87
N THR A 599 -49.06 39.31 -19.00
CA THR A 599 -48.00 40.29 -19.23
C THR A 599 -47.03 39.98 -20.37
N LYS A 600 -47.09 38.76 -20.90
CA LYS A 600 -46.21 38.32 -22.02
C LYS A 600 -47.02 37.69 -23.15
N PRO A 601 -47.89 38.48 -23.83
CA PRO A 601 -48.64 37.97 -24.97
C PRO A 601 -47.70 37.68 -26.17
N LEU A 602 -48.05 36.66 -26.99
CA LEU A 602 -47.33 36.35 -28.25
C LEU A 602 -47.89 37.11 -29.46
N ASN A 603 -48.99 37.81 -29.31
CA ASN A 603 -49.66 38.58 -30.34
C ASN A 603 -50.21 39.90 -29.75
N ASN A 604 -50.92 40.66 -30.55
CA ASN A 604 -51.50 41.97 -30.14
C ASN A 604 -52.81 41.86 -29.31
N CYS A 605 -53.19 40.67 -28.83
CA CYS A 605 -54.41 40.48 -28.03
C CYS A 605 -54.18 40.82 -26.55
N THR A 606 -53.91 42.10 -26.25
CA THR A 606 -53.51 42.63 -24.96
C THR A 606 -54.67 43.14 -24.11
N GLU A 607 -55.90 43.19 -24.68
CA GLU A 607 -57.10 43.63 -23.98
C GLU A 607 -58.26 42.69 -24.28
N GLU A 608 -59.26 42.58 -23.40
CA GLU A 608 -60.46 41.77 -23.61
C GLU A 608 -61.32 42.28 -24.75
N GLY A 609 -61.72 41.37 -25.67
CA GLY A 609 -62.67 41.65 -26.73
C GLY A 609 -62.08 42.25 -28.01
N ILE A 610 -60.77 42.44 -28.13
CA ILE A 610 -60.13 43.00 -29.34
C ILE A 610 -59.73 41.93 -30.36
N CYS A 611 -59.68 40.66 -29.95
CA CYS A 611 -59.27 39.52 -30.78
C CYS A 611 -60.33 38.44 -30.86
N LYS A 612 -60.16 37.47 -31.76
CA LYS A 612 -60.94 36.26 -31.81
C LYS A 612 -60.45 35.25 -30.80
N GLU A 613 -61.29 34.28 -30.42
CA GLU A 613 -60.99 33.26 -29.42
C GLU A 613 -59.73 32.44 -29.75
N GLU A 614 -59.54 32.11 -31.04
CA GLU A 614 -58.35 31.36 -31.51
C GLU A 614 -57.07 32.18 -31.33
N GLU A 615 -57.15 33.53 -31.40
CA GLU A 615 -55.97 34.43 -31.21
C GLU A 615 -55.64 34.57 -29.71
N TYR A 616 -56.65 34.56 -28.84
CA TYR A 616 -56.44 34.53 -27.38
C TYR A 616 -55.88 33.19 -26.90
N ASP A 617 -56.30 32.11 -27.56
CA ASP A 617 -55.85 30.74 -27.21
C ASP A 617 -54.34 30.55 -27.37
N VAL A 618 -53.69 31.27 -28.25
CA VAL A 618 -52.22 31.26 -28.41
C VAL A 618 -51.52 31.78 -27.15
N ASN A 619 -52.13 32.71 -26.41
CA ASN A 619 -51.56 33.25 -25.19
C ASN A 619 -51.73 32.35 -23.96
N ARG A 620 -52.73 31.45 -23.97
CA ARG A 620 -52.96 30.43 -22.92
C ARG A 620 -52.00 29.26 -23.10
N ARG A 621 -50.77 29.38 -22.56
CA ARG A 621 -49.70 28.40 -22.83
C ARG A 621 -48.82 28.16 -21.62
N CYS A 622 -48.09 27.06 -21.65
CA CYS A 622 -46.91 26.81 -20.83
C CYS A 622 -45.64 26.83 -21.70
N GLU A 623 -44.56 27.36 -21.18
CA GLU A 623 -43.23 27.32 -21.81
C GLU A 623 -42.22 26.66 -20.87
N PHE A 624 -41.22 25.98 -21.42
CA PHE A 624 -40.20 25.23 -20.72
C PHE A 624 -38.83 25.74 -21.15
N LYS A 625 -38.25 26.65 -20.37
CA LYS A 625 -36.95 27.26 -20.65
C LYS A 625 -35.84 26.48 -19.95
N ILE A 626 -34.79 26.12 -20.66
CA ILE A 626 -33.60 25.51 -20.10
C ILE A 626 -32.72 26.62 -19.49
N LEU A 627 -32.30 26.43 -18.22
CA LEU A 627 -31.59 27.44 -17.43
C LEU A 627 -30.05 27.33 -17.47
N ASN A 628 -29.50 26.19 -17.93
CA ASN A 628 -28.06 25.91 -17.93
C ASN A 628 -27.57 25.29 -19.24
#